data_c0c460f15e585a7bb275ccb79b7dc65d
#
_entry.id   c0c460f15e585a7bb275ccb79b7dc65d
#
_cell.length_a   1.000
_cell.length_b   1.000
_cell.length_c   1.000
_cell.angle_alpha   90.00
_cell.angle_beta   90.00
_cell.angle_gamma   90.00
#
_symmetry.space_group_name_H-M   'P 1'
#
loop_
_entity.id
_entity.type
_entity.pdbx_description
1 polymer ?
#
loop_
_entity_poly.entity_id
_entity_poly.type
_entity_poly.pdbx_seq_one_letter_code
_entity_poly.pdbx_strand_id
1 'polypeptide(L)'
;MYTFLKCLLVCTVLVATSLREDRPTLYIIGDSTVKNGKGKGDGNLWGWGSFLGEYFDTMRLAVRNYALGGRSSRTFITEGHWDQVLGQLKAGDYVIMQFGHNDGGPLDDTARARGTIKGMGEESKDVFNPIMKKEETVHTYGWYMRKYVADIKARGAVAIICSPIPRDMFTDGKVLRAGGDYGKWAEETAVSTGAYFIDLNVLIADQYDQLGPDKVKEFFPGDHTHTNEAGARLNAGAVVAGMRKVEGLGLKKYLQPHP
;
A
#
# COMPACT_ATOMS: atom_id res chain seq x y z
N MET A 1 -16.57 -43.36 29.73
CA MET A 1 -17.34 -42.73 28.66
C MET A 1 -17.12 -41.19 28.58
N TYR A 2 -17.00 -40.51 29.73
CA TYR A 2 -16.81 -39.06 29.75
C TYR A 2 -15.41 -38.56 29.34
N THR A 3 -14.36 -39.38 29.55
CA THR A 3 -12.97 -38.99 29.22
C THR A 3 -12.69 -38.99 27.69
N PHE A 4 -13.32 -39.90 26.95
CA PHE A 4 -13.19 -39.96 25.49
C PHE A 4 -13.86 -38.80 24.77
N LEU A 5 -14.99 -38.31 25.30
CA LEU A 5 -15.71 -37.18 24.73
C LEU A 5 -14.95 -35.83 24.89
N LYS A 6 -14.23 -35.70 26.01
CA LYS A 6 -13.38 -34.51 26.24
C LYS A 6 -12.17 -34.46 25.31
N CYS A 7 -11.55 -35.59 25.00
CA CYS A 7 -10.44 -35.65 24.04
C CYS A 7 -10.89 -35.34 22.60
N LEU A 8 -12.09 -35.78 22.20
CA LEU A 8 -12.63 -35.51 20.86
C LEU A 8 -12.97 -34.03 20.67
N LEU A 9 -13.46 -33.35 21.71
CA LEU A 9 -13.80 -31.92 21.65
C LEU A 9 -12.54 -31.02 21.56
N VAL A 10 -11.46 -31.43 22.23
CA VAL A 10 -10.16 -30.70 22.18
C VAL A 10 -9.50 -30.88 20.81
N CYS A 11 -9.58 -32.06 20.20
CA CYS A 11 -9.06 -32.26 18.82
C CYS A 11 -9.82 -31.48 17.76
N THR A 12 -11.14 -31.33 17.85
CA THR A 12 -11.93 -30.56 16.91
C THR A 12 -11.66 -29.06 16.99
N VAL A 13 -11.42 -28.53 18.19
CA VAL A 13 -11.06 -27.11 18.37
C VAL A 13 -9.65 -26.80 17.82
N LEU A 14 -8.69 -27.70 18.01
CA LEU A 14 -7.33 -27.56 17.47
C LEU A 14 -7.30 -27.62 15.94
N VAL A 15 -8.10 -28.48 15.32
CA VAL A 15 -8.23 -28.55 13.84
C VAL A 15 -8.87 -27.29 13.27
N ALA A 16 -9.87 -26.72 13.93
CA ALA A 16 -10.51 -25.49 13.49
C ALA A 16 -9.60 -24.25 13.59
N THR A 17 -8.72 -24.18 14.59
CA THR A 17 -7.73 -23.11 14.72
C THR A 17 -6.60 -23.25 13.71
N SER A 18 -6.16 -24.47 13.41
CA SER A 18 -5.12 -24.74 12.39
C SER A 18 -5.58 -24.37 10.98
N LEU A 19 -6.83 -24.60 10.61
CA LEU A 19 -7.38 -24.22 9.31
C LEU A 19 -7.49 -22.70 9.11
N ARG A 20 -7.48 -21.92 10.18
CA ARG A 20 -7.55 -20.46 10.12
C ARG A 20 -6.18 -19.81 9.91
N GLU A 21 -5.09 -20.50 10.24
CA GLU A 21 -3.72 -20.00 10.04
C GLU A 21 -3.19 -20.19 8.62
N ASP A 22 -3.76 -21.10 7.85
CA ASP A 22 -3.25 -21.46 6.51
C ASP A 22 -3.79 -20.61 5.36
N ARG A 23 -4.78 -19.74 5.60
CA ARG A 23 -5.27 -18.85 4.54
C ARG A 23 -4.21 -17.80 4.19
N PRO A 24 -4.08 -17.45 2.88
CA PRO A 24 -3.15 -16.39 2.48
C PRO A 24 -3.56 -15.04 3.06
N THR A 25 -2.58 -14.17 3.18
CA THR A 25 -2.77 -12.81 3.68
C THR A 25 -2.45 -11.80 2.57
N LEU A 26 -3.31 -10.77 2.43
CA LEU A 26 -3.01 -9.55 1.71
C LEU A 26 -2.44 -8.53 2.69
N TYR A 27 -1.15 -8.26 2.58
CA TYR A 27 -0.48 -7.18 3.29
C TYR A 27 -0.59 -5.90 2.47
N ILE A 28 -0.99 -4.81 3.11
CA ILE A 28 -1.08 -3.48 2.51
C ILE A 28 0.01 -2.63 3.14
N ILE A 29 0.92 -2.08 2.33
CA ILE A 29 1.96 -1.16 2.79
C ILE A 29 1.90 0.16 2.02
N GLY A 30 2.39 1.23 2.62
CA GLY A 30 2.36 2.56 2.02
C GLY A 30 2.40 3.67 3.06
N ASP A 31 1.97 4.84 2.64
CA ASP A 31 1.99 6.08 3.42
C ASP A 31 0.62 6.44 4.02
N SER A 32 0.44 7.74 4.36
CA SER A 32 -0.80 8.27 4.96
C SER A 32 -2.02 8.19 4.04
N THR A 33 -1.82 8.16 2.73
CA THR A 33 -2.92 8.03 1.76
C THR A 33 -3.46 6.60 1.71
N VAL A 34 -2.69 5.63 2.19
CA VAL A 34 -3.08 4.23 2.36
C VAL A 34 -3.65 3.96 3.74
N LYS A 35 -3.04 4.53 4.80
CA LYS A 35 -3.59 4.54 6.17
C LYS A 35 -3.20 5.82 6.89
N ASN A 36 -4.18 6.68 7.17
CA ASN A 36 -3.95 7.87 7.97
C ASN A 36 -4.02 7.54 9.47
N GLY A 37 -3.11 8.12 10.26
CA GLY A 37 -3.06 7.93 11.70
C GLY A 37 -3.13 6.45 12.09
N LYS A 38 -4.05 6.14 13.01
CA LYS A 38 -4.34 4.76 13.43
C LYS A 38 -5.28 4.01 12.49
N GLY A 39 -5.75 4.65 11.39
CA GLY A 39 -6.75 4.09 10.49
C GLY A 39 -8.16 4.03 11.09
N LYS A 40 -8.48 4.96 11.98
CA LYS A 40 -9.76 5.06 12.70
C LYS A 40 -10.45 6.41 12.50
N GLY A 41 -10.04 7.19 11.49
CA GLY A 41 -10.64 8.49 11.17
C GLY A 41 -10.18 9.63 12.07
N ASP A 42 -9.00 9.53 12.66
CA ASP A 42 -8.41 10.61 13.46
C ASP A 42 -8.37 11.90 12.60
N GLY A 43 -8.97 13.00 13.11
CA GLY A 43 -9.08 14.25 12.36
C GLY A 43 -9.96 14.18 11.10
N ASN A 44 -10.88 13.23 11.01
CA ASN A 44 -11.71 12.93 9.83
C ASN A 44 -10.88 12.52 8.59
N LEU A 45 -9.68 11.98 8.81
CA LEU A 45 -8.77 11.58 7.73
C LEU A 45 -8.63 10.05 7.64
N TRP A 46 -8.73 9.53 6.42
CA TRP A 46 -8.68 8.11 6.12
C TRP A 46 -7.75 7.83 4.93
N GLY A 47 -7.19 6.63 4.88
CA GLY A 47 -6.52 6.11 3.70
C GLY A 47 -7.30 4.94 3.10
N TRP A 48 -7.17 4.72 1.80
CA TRP A 48 -7.92 3.70 1.06
C TRP A 48 -7.72 2.27 1.59
N GLY A 49 -6.56 1.96 2.11
CA GLY A 49 -6.25 0.64 2.66
C GLY A 49 -7.05 0.30 3.91
N SER A 50 -7.69 1.28 4.58
CA SER A 50 -8.57 1.04 5.72
C SER A 50 -9.88 0.35 5.33
N PHE A 51 -10.32 0.53 4.07
CA PHE A 51 -11.58 -0.01 3.56
C PHE A 51 -11.40 -1.19 2.61
N LEU A 52 -10.17 -1.46 2.17
CA LEU A 52 -9.93 -2.49 1.16
C LEU A 52 -10.37 -3.89 1.63
N GLY A 53 -10.30 -4.17 2.93
CA GLY A 53 -10.73 -5.45 3.50
C GLY A 53 -12.22 -5.75 3.30
N GLU A 54 -13.06 -4.73 3.16
CA GLU A 54 -14.50 -4.88 2.97
C GLU A 54 -14.87 -5.54 1.62
N TYR A 55 -13.96 -5.50 0.66
CA TYR A 55 -14.16 -6.08 -0.67
C TYR A 55 -13.75 -7.55 -0.79
N PHE A 56 -13.21 -8.14 0.27
CA PHE A 56 -12.70 -9.51 0.25
C PHE A 56 -13.50 -10.46 1.13
N ASP A 57 -13.59 -11.72 0.70
CA ASP A 57 -14.02 -12.80 1.57
C ASP A 57 -12.96 -13.07 2.65
N THR A 58 -13.19 -12.48 3.82
CA THR A 58 -12.26 -12.55 4.94
C THR A 58 -12.17 -13.95 5.59
N MET A 59 -13.04 -14.86 5.22
CA MET A 59 -12.92 -16.28 5.60
C MET A 59 -11.83 -17.00 4.79
N ARG A 60 -11.56 -16.53 3.56
CA ARG A 60 -10.61 -17.14 2.61
C ARG A 60 -9.32 -16.38 2.46
N LEU A 61 -9.30 -15.08 2.77
CA LEU A 61 -8.12 -14.20 2.69
C LEU A 61 -8.06 -13.31 3.93
N ALA A 62 -6.95 -13.28 4.64
CA ALA A 62 -6.73 -12.26 5.66
C ALA A 62 -6.29 -10.94 4.98
N VAL A 63 -6.76 -9.79 5.48
CA VAL A 63 -6.30 -8.48 5.01
C VAL A 63 -5.68 -7.73 6.19
N ARG A 64 -4.43 -7.27 6.02
CA ARG A 64 -3.68 -6.59 7.07
C ARG A 64 -3.05 -5.31 6.53
N ASN A 65 -3.44 -4.17 7.08
CA ASN A 65 -2.91 -2.87 6.69
C ASN A 65 -1.78 -2.41 7.61
N TYR A 66 -0.54 -2.52 7.11
CA TYR A 66 0.69 -2.07 7.76
C TYR A 66 1.16 -0.70 7.28
N ALA A 67 0.44 -0.04 6.37
CA ALA A 67 0.79 1.30 5.92
C ALA A 67 0.91 2.26 7.11
N LEU A 68 1.82 3.24 6.99
CA LEU A 68 2.12 4.17 8.07
C LEU A 68 2.29 5.60 7.53
N GLY A 69 1.52 6.51 8.09
CA GLY A 69 1.54 7.91 7.68
C GLY A 69 2.94 8.55 7.75
N GLY A 70 3.25 9.37 6.75
CA GLY A 70 4.51 10.10 6.67
C GLY A 70 5.71 9.31 6.15
N ARG A 71 5.58 8.00 5.90
CA ARG A 71 6.69 7.16 5.40
C ARG A 71 6.80 7.25 3.90
N SER A 72 8.05 7.26 3.42
CA SER A 72 8.41 7.07 2.03
C SER A 72 8.78 5.61 1.77
N SER A 73 9.05 5.25 0.51
CA SER A 73 9.58 3.94 0.16
C SER A 73 10.89 3.62 0.92
N ARG A 74 11.74 4.64 1.16
CA ARG A 74 12.97 4.54 1.98
C ARG A 74 12.65 4.32 3.44
N THR A 75 11.92 5.24 4.08
CA THR A 75 11.78 5.25 5.55
C THR A 75 10.95 4.09 6.07
N PHE A 76 10.07 3.54 5.28
CA PHE A 76 9.35 2.31 5.64
C PHE A 76 10.30 1.11 5.79
N ILE A 77 11.44 1.08 5.06
CA ILE A 77 12.52 0.09 5.23
C ILE A 77 13.42 0.50 6.38
N THR A 78 13.98 1.71 6.35
CA THR A 78 15.09 2.10 7.22
C THR A 78 14.69 2.27 8.69
N GLU A 79 13.40 2.45 8.96
CA GLU A 79 12.81 2.45 10.30
C GLU A 79 12.34 1.04 10.77
N GLY A 80 12.59 -0.01 9.97
CA GLY A 80 12.28 -1.40 10.34
C GLY A 80 10.82 -1.82 10.19
N HIS A 81 9.96 -0.99 9.59
CA HIS A 81 8.55 -1.34 9.38
C HIS A 81 8.39 -2.46 8.35
N TRP A 82 9.26 -2.46 7.32
CA TRP A 82 9.29 -3.53 6.33
C TRP A 82 9.67 -4.89 6.94
N ASP A 83 10.64 -4.92 7.84
CA ASP A 83 11.09 -6.15 8.49
C ASP A 83 9.97 -6.84 9.27
N GLN A 84 9.06 -6.06 9.87
CA GLN A 84 7.88 -6.59 10.57
C GLN A 84 6.92 -7.31 9.61
N VAL A 85 6.75 -6.80 8.39
CA VAL A 85 5.92 -7.45 7.37
C VAL A 85 6.64 -8.65 6.79
N LEU A 86 7.91 -8.48 6.41
CA LEU A 86 8.75 -9.52 5.80
C LEU A 86 8.89 -10.76 6.70
N GLY A 87 8.96 -10.55 8.02
CA GLY A 87 9.04 -11.64 9.01
C GLY A 87 7.77 -12.49 9.09
N GLN A 88 6.63 -11.98 8.61
CA GLN A 88 5.35 -12.69 8.61
C GLN A 88 4.98 -13.27 7.23
N LEU A 89 5.69 -12.84 6.18
CA LEU A 89 5.38 -13.20 4.81
C LEU A 89 5.69 -14.68 4.55
N LYS A 90 4.74 -15.38 3.93
CA LYS A 90 4.87 -16.76 3.50
C LYS A 90 4.45 -16.95 2.05
N ALA A 91 4.80 -18.09 1.48
CA ALA A 91 4.42 -18.45 0.12
C ALA A 91 2.89 -18.42 -0.05
N GLY A 92 2.45 -17.82 -1.17
CA GLY A 92 1.03 -17.64 -1.49
C GLY A 92 0.39 -16.37 -0.90
N ASP A 93 1.10 -15.60 -0.06
CA ASP A 93 0.65 -14.28 0.39
C ASP A 93 0.76 -13.23 -0.72
N TYR A 94 0.15 -12.08 -0.49
CA TYR A 94 0.15 -10.93 -1.40
C TYR A 94 0.61 -9.69 -0.66
N VAL A 95 1.37 -8.84 -1.34
CA VAL A 95 1.71 -7.50 -0.84
C VAL A 95 1.29 -6.48 -1.88
N ILE A 96 0.38 -5.57 -1.51
CA ILE A 96 0.05 -4.39 -2.31
C ILE A 96 0.72 -3.16 -1.70
N MET A 97 1.39 -2.36 -2.52
CA MET A 97 2.17 -1.23 -2.06
C MET A 97 1.91 0.04 -2.87
N GLN A 98 1.88 1.19 -2.15
CA GLN A 98 1.81 2.51 -2.75
C GLN A 98 2.71 3.47 -1.96
N PHE A 99 3.75 3.99 -2.63
CA PHE A 99 4.65 5.03 -2.15
C PHE A 99 4.84 6.11 -3.20
N GLY A 100 5.38 7.27 -2.83
CA GLY A 100 5.70 8.38 -3.72
C GLY A 100 5.35 9.75 -3.15
N HIS A 101 4.27 9.88 -2.34
CA HIS A 101 3.85 11.18 -1.80
C HIS A 101 4.88 11.82 -0.87
N ASN A 102 5.74 11.00 -0.24
CA ASN A 102 6.74 11.43 0.73
C ASN A 102 8.18 11.33 0.22
N ASP A 103 8.38 10.78 -0.95
CA ASP A 103 9.69 10.44 -1.52
C ASP A 103 10.40 11.64 -2.15
N GLY A 104 9.67 12.71 -2.51
CA GLY A 104 10.20 13.90 -3.18
C GLY A 104 10.90 14.92 -2.27
N GLY A 105 10.98 14.67 -0.98
CA GLY A 105 11.60 15.60 -0.01
C GLY A 105 13.14 15.56 -0.04
N PRO A 106 13.80 16.46 0.73
CA PRO A 106 15.23 16.39 0.95
C PRO A 106 15.66 15.07 1.60
N LEU A 107 16.90 14.64 1.32
CA LEU A 107 17.40 13.35 1.82
C LEU A 107 17.73 13.36 3.31
N ASP A 108 18.09 14.53 3.83
CA ASP A 108 18.70 14.76 5.15
C ASP A 108 18.04 15.91 5.92
N ASP A 109 16.79 16.24 5.63
CA ASP A 109 16.10 17.31 6.35
C ASP A 109 15.91 16.95 7.84
N THR A 110 16.03 17.98 8.71
CA THR A 110 15.98 17.79 10.16
C THR A 110 14.60 17.47 10.72
N ALA A 111 13.55 17.64 9.92
CA ALA A 111 12.19 17.36 10.33
C ALA A 111 11.75 15.92 10.04
N ARG A 112 12.19 15.35 8.92
CA ARG A 112 11.65 14.07 8.45
C ARG A 112 12.67 13.15 7.77
N ALA A 113 13.72 13.66 7.09
CA ALA A 113 14.78 12.91 6.41
C ALA A 113 14.25 11.71 5.58
N ARG A 114 13.20 11.92 4.79
CA ARG A 114 12.45 10.83 4.15
C ARG A 114 12.57 10.80 2.62
N GLY A 115 13.23 11.78 2.01
CA GLY A 115 13.42 11.83 0.57
C GLY A 115 14.20 10.64 0.04
N THR A 116 13.95 10.32 -1.24
CA THR A 116 14.73 9.37 -2.04
C THR A 116 15.43 10.11 -3.18
N ILE A 117 16.47 9.53 -3.75
CA ILE A 117 16.99 10.02 -5.03
C ILE A 117 15.91 9.76 -6.08
N LYS A 118 15.64 10.74 -6.93
CA LYS A 118 14.67 10.60 -8.02
C LYS A 118 15.20 9.64 -9.08
N GLY A 119 14.30 8.82 -9.65
CA GLY A 119 14.64 7.93 -10.75
C GLY A 119 14.59 6.45 -10.41
N MET A 120 15.03 5.67 -11.41
CA MET A 120 14.96 4.21 -11.44
C MET A 120 16.34 3.54 -11.35
N GLY A 121 17.43 4.32 -11.38
CA GLY A 121 18.79 3.81 -11.44
C GLY A 121 19.29 3.18 -10.13
N GLU A 122 20.59 2.94 -10.09
CA GLU A 122 21.30 2.37 -8.94
C GLU A 122 22.05 3.46 -8.13
N GLU A 123 21.81 4.73 -8.46
CA GLU A 123 22.48 5.85 -7.82
C GLU A 123 22.21 5.83 -6.31
N SER A 124 23.24 6.16 -5.57
CA SER A 124 23.19 6.25 -4.11
C SER A 124 23.99 7.44 -3.62
N LYS A 125 23.66 7.88 -2.41
CA LYS A 125 24.34 8.97 -1.71
C LYS A 125 24.39 8.70 -0.22
N ASP A 126 25.57 8.78 0.37
CA ASP A 126 25.72 8.74 1.82
C ASP A 126 25.32 10.08 2.42
N VAL A 127 24.48 10.03 3.45
CA VAL A 127 24.00 11.19 4.18
C VAL A 127 23.94 10.87 5.67
N PHE A 128 24.14 11.88 6.50
CA PHE A 128 23.82 11.76 7.91
C PHE A 128 22.30 11.92 8.09
N ASN A 129 21.63 10.90 8.60
CA ASN A 129 20.20 10.97 8.90
C ASN A 129 19.99 11.62 10.27
N PRO A 130 19.50 12.88 10.37
CA PRO A 130 19.38 13.59 11.63
C PRO A 130 18.28 13.06 12.55
N ILE A 131 17.30 12.32 12.00
CA ILE A 131 16.21 11.71 12.76
C ILE A 131 16.70 10.43 13.44
N MET A 132 17.41 9.58 12.70
CA MET A 132 17.95 8.31 13.20
C MET A 132 19.33 8.47 13.84
N LYS A 133 19.94 9.66 13.72
CA LYS A 133 21.28 10.02 14.24
C LYS A 133 22.37 9.02 13.80
N LYS A 134 22.38 8.67 12.52
CA LYS A 134 23.35 7.74 11.92
C LYS A 134 23.63 8.07 10.46
N GLU A 135 24.77 7.60 9.96
CA GLU A 135 25.03 7.55 8.52
C GLU A 135 24.10 6.56 7.83
N GLU A 136 23.64 6.92 6.65
CA GLU A 136 22.72 6.16 5.84
C GLU A 136 23.05 6.33 4.36
N THR A 137 23.12 5.24 3.61
CA THR A 137 23.18 5.27 2.15
C THR A 137 21.77 5.35 1.59
N VAL A 138 21.44 6.47 0.96
CA VAL A 138 20.13 6.71 0.32
C VAL A 138 20.22 6.34 -1.14
N HIS A 139 19.23 5.61 -1.63
CA HIS A 139 19.11 5.14 -3.00
C HIS A 139 17.98 5.84 -3.76
N THR A 140 17.83 5.47 -5.03
CA THR A 140 16.70 5.93 -5.85
C THR A 140 15.38 5.32 -5.38
N TYR A 141 14.27 5.99 -5.73
CA TYR A 141 12.93 5.44 -5.53
C TYR A 141 12.80 4.03 -6.16
N GLY A 142 13.25 3.87 -7.40
CA GLY A 142 13.19 2.60 -8.11
C GLY A 142 13.99 1.50 -7.43
N TRP A 143 15.14 1.82 -6.84
CA TRP A 143 15.92 0.85 -6.06
C TRP A 143 15.12 0.32 -4.86
N TYR A 144 14.50 1.21 -4.07
CA TYR A 144 13.67 0.79 -2.93
C TYR A 144 12.50 -0.07 -3.37
N MET A 145 11.82 0.33 -4.45
CA MET A 145 10.67 -0.42 -4.96
C MET A 145 11.09 -1.81 -5.48
N ARG A 146 12.23 -1.93 -6.20
CA ARG A 146 12.79 -3.22 -6.62
C ARG A 146 13.17 -4.10 -5.42
N LYS A 147 13.72 -3.49 -4.36
CA LYS A 147 14.05 -4.22 -3.13
C LYS A 147 12.81 -4.86 -2.51
N TYR A 148 11.71 -4.13 -2.38
CA TYR A 148 10.44 -4.70 -1.90
C TYR A 148 10.03 -5.91 -2.74
N VAL A 149 10.02 -5.77 -4.06
CA VAL A 149 9.62 -6.85 -4.96
C VAL A 149 10.53 -8.07 -4.84
N ALA A 150 11.84 -7.86 -4.75
CA ALA A 150 12.81 -8.94 -4.58
C ALA A 150 12.58 -9.70 -3.27
N ASP A 151 12.42 -8.98 -2.16
CA ASP A 151 12.17 -9.56 -0.84
C ASP A 151 10.84 -10.36 -0.81
N ILE A 152 9.77 -9.81 -1.42
CA ILE A 152 8.45 -10.46 -1.54
C ILE A 152 8.58 -11.78 -2.32
N LYS A 153 9.22 -11.73 -3.49
CA LYS A 153 9.41 -12.90 -4.34
C LYS A 153 10.28 -13.97 -3.66
N ALA A 154 11.28 -13.57 -2.90
CA ALA A 154 12.12 -14.49 -2.13
C ALA A 154 11.33 -15.26 -1.06
N ARG A 155 10.19 -14.73 -0.61
CA ARG A 155 9.24 -15.42 0.30
C ARG A 155 8.19 -16.26 -0.43
N GLY A 156 8.22 -16.32 -1.78
CA GLY A 156 7.18 -16.99 -2.57
C GLY A 156 5.84 -16.25 -2.58
N ALA A 157 5.84 -14.97 -2.19
CA ALA A 157 4.67 -14.12 -2.18
C ALA A 157 4.54 -13.30 -3.49
N VAL A 158 3.38 -12.68 -3.69
CA VAL A 158 3.04 -11.93 -4.90
C VAL A 158 3.09 -10.44 -4.63
N ALA A 159 3.87 -9.70 -5.44
CA ALA A 159 4.00 -8.25 -5.37
C ALA A 159 3.01 -7.54 -6.31
N ILE A 160 2.33 -6.51 -5.80
CA ILE A 160 1.42 -5.62 -6.53
C ILE A 160 1.83 -4.18 -6.23
N ILE A 161 2.20 -3.44 -7.25
CA ILE A 161 2.59 -2.03 -7.14
C ILE A 161 1.44 -1.16 -7.62
N CYS A 162 1.12 -0.11 -6.86
CA CYS A 162 0.19 0.93 -7.27
C CYS A 162 0.93 2.24 -7.52
N SER A 163 0.55 2.98 -8.57
CA SER A 163 0.91 4.38 -8.70
C SER A 163 0.27 5.21 -7.57
N PRO A 164 0.90 6.33 -7.13
CA PRO A 164 0.33 7.21 -6.09
C PRO A 164 -1.04 7.74 -6.50
N ILE A 165 -2.01 7.80 -5.57
CA ILE A 165 -3.31 8.44 -5.83
C ILE A 165 -3.12 9.91 -6.19
N PRO A 166 -4.01 10.53 -6.99
CA PRO A 166 -3.96 11.95 -7.28
C PRO A 166 -4.27 12.78 -6.03
N ARG A 167 -3.80 14.02 -6.04
CA ARG A 167 -4.15 15.03 -5.05
C ARG A 167 -5.33 15.85 -5.54
N ASP A 168 -6.00 16.59 -4.64
CA ASP A 168 -6.98 17.61 -5.00
C ASP A 168 -6.27 18.85 -5.61
N MET A 169 -5.79 18.68 -6.83
CA MET A 169 -5.09 19.71 -7.59
C MET A 169 -5.60 19.66 -9.03
N PHE A 170 -6.31 20.71 -9.45
CA PHE A 170 -6.92 20.81 -10.76
C PHE A 170 -6.28 21.91 -11.60
N THR A 171 -6.23 21.69 -12.92
CA THR A 171 -5.88 22.68 -13.94
C THR A 171 -6.84 22.48 -15.10
N ASP A 172 -7.49 23.55 -15.54
CA ASP A 172 -8.48 23.54 -16.64
C ASP A 172 -9.58 22.47 -16.46
N GLY A 173 -10.06 22.30 -15.23
CA GLY A 173 -11.12 21.35 -14.90
C GLY A 173 -10.68 19.89 -14.87
N LYS A 174 -9.38 19.61 -14.98
CA LYS A 174 -8.80 18.27 -14.88
C LYS A 174 -7.87 18.15 -13.69
N VAL A 175 -7.97 17.02 -12.97
CA VAL A 175 -7.06 16.75 -11.87
C VAL A 175 -5.65 16.48 -12.42
N LEU A 176 -4.65 17.01 -11.74
CA LEU A 176 -3.25 16.74 -12.09
C LEU A 176 -2.91 15.27 -11.84
N ARG A 177 -2.53 14.58 -12.91
CA ARG A 177 -2.10 13.18 -12.85
C ARG A 177 -0.63 13.08 -12.45
N ALA A 178 -0.34 12.09 -11.63
CA ALA A 178 0.99 11.71 -11.16
C ALA A 178 1.86 12.91 -10.74
N GLY A 179 1.80 13.28 -9.48
CA GLY A 179 2.70 14.29 -8.91
C GLY A 179 4.17 13.87 -9.06
N GLY A 180 4.88 14.43 -10.06
CA GLY A 180 6.22 14.01 -10.41
C GLY A 180 6.23 12.62 -11.06
N ASP A 181 7.41 12.08 -11.37
CA ASP A 181 7.54 10.83 -12.13
C ASP A 181 7.29 9.55 -11.31
N TYR A 182 6.84 9.64 -10.06
CA TYR A 182 6.67 8.48 -9.16
C TYR A 182 5.67 7.45 -9.67
N GLY A 183 4.61 7.86 -10.37
CA GLY A 183 3.68 6.95 -11.02
C GLY A 183 4.34 6.14 -12.13
N LYS A 184 5.09 6.82 -13.00
CA LYS A 184 5.88 6.21 -14.07
C LYS A 184 6.95 5.26 -13.52
N TRP A 185 7.69 5.68 -12.50
CA TRP A 185 8.72 4.81 -11.89
C TRP A 185 8.12 3.60 -11.18
N ALA A 186 6.91 3.71 -10.63
CA ALA A 186 6.17 2.58 -10.07
C ALA A 186 5.85 1.55 -11.16
N GLU A 187 5.37 2.01 -12.33
CA GLU A 187 5.10 1.17 -13.50
C GLU A 187 6.37 0.51 -14.05
N GLU A 188 7.44 1.30 -14.27
CA GLU A 188 8.73 0.79 -14.75
C GLU A 188 9.33 -0.25 -13.80
N THR A 189 9.16 -0.07 -12.47
CA THR A 189 9.55 -1.08 -11.49
C THR A 189 8.75 -2.36 -11.66
N ALA A 190 7.44 -2.26 -11.82
CA ALA A 190 6.59 -3.43 -12.00
C ALA A 190 6.98 -4.20 -13.27
N VAL A 191 7.17 -3.50 -14.38
CA VAL A 191 7.60 -4.09 -15.66
C VAL A 191 8.95 -4.77 -15.51
N SER A 192 9.95 -4.09 -14.98
CA SER A 192 11.32 -4.61 -14.89
C SER A 192 11.46 -5.79 -13.91
N THR A 193 10.60 -5.84 -12.90
CA THR A 193 10.64 -6.91 -11.89
C THR A 193 9.61 -8.02 -12.12
N GLY A 194 8.68 -7.85 -13.08
CA GLY A 194 7.55 -8.76 -13.26
C GLY A 194 6.60 -8.80 -12.05
N ALA A 195 6.44 -7.68 -11.35
CA ALA A 195 5.37 -7.47 -10.38
C ALA A 195 4.07 -7.08 -11.10
N TYR A 196 2.93 -7.27 -10.45
CA TYR A 196 1.67 -6.73 -10.97
C TYR A 196 1.62 -5.22 -10.76
N PHE A 197 0.98 -4.51 -11.69
CA PHE A 197 0.81 -3.06 -11.62
C PHE A 197 -0.66 -2.66 -11.67
N ILE A 198 -1.03 -1.67 -10.86
CA ILE A 198 -2.32 -1.00 -10.90
C ILE A 198 -2.06 0.50 -11.05
N ASP A 199 -2.41 1.07 -12.20
CA ASP A 199 -2.37 2.52 -12.38
C ASP A 199 -3.52 3.18 -11.61
N LEU A 200 -3.33 3.24 -10.30
CA LEU A 200 -4.32 3.79 -9.38
C LEU A 200 -4.49 5.29 -9.57
N ASN A 201 -3.43 5.98 -10.01
CA ASN A 201 -3.49 7.41 -10.31
C ASN A 201 -4.50 7.69 -11.43
N VAL A 202 -4.38 7.01 -12.56
CA VAL A 202 -5.29 7.19 -13.70
C VAL A 202 -6.71 6.77 -13.32
N LEU A 203 -6.89 5.63 -12.67
CA LEU A 203 -8.20 5.12 -12.29
C LEU A 203 -8.99 6.10 -11.40
N ILE A 204 -8.32 6.74 -10.45
CA ILE A 204 -8.94 7.72 -9.55
C ILE A 204 -9.07 9.08 -10.25
N ALA A 205 -8.05 9.51 -10.99
CA ALA A 205 -8.07 10.77 -11.71
C ALA A 205 -9.23 10.86 -12.70
N ASP A 206 -9.54 9.76 -13.40
CA ASP A 206 -10.68 9.70 -14.31
C ASP A 206 -12.02 9.86 -13.57
N GLN A 207 -12.13 9.30 -12.35
CA GLN A 207 -13.32 9.50 -11.51
C GLN A 207 -13.41 10.94 -10.99
N TYR A 208 -12.27 11.53 -10.57
CA TYR A 208 -12.23 12.91 -10.10
C TYR A 208 -12.57 13.90 -11.21
N ASP A 209 -12.10 13.65 -12.43
CA ASP A 209 -12.46 14.47 -13.62
C ASP A 209 -13.95 14.43 -13.92
N GLN A 210 -14.62 13.27 -13.69
CA GLN A 210 -16.08 13.13 -13.88
C GLN A 210 -16.87 13.83 -12.80
N LEU A 211 -16.39 13.81 -11.54
CA LEU A 211 -17.03 14.45 -10.40
C LEU A 211 -16.85 15.97 -10.42
N GLY A 212 -15.76 16.45 -10.98
CA GLY A 212 -15.39 17.87 -11.02
C GLY A 212 -14.75 18.36 -9.71
N PRO A 213 -14.06 19.53 -9.77
CA PRO A 213 -13.25 20.03 -8.66
C PRO A 213 -14.05 20.31 -7.39
N ASP A 214 -15.27 20.85 -7.49
CA ASP A 214 -16.09 21.19 -6.33
C ASP A 214 -16.47 19.94 -5.52
N LYS A 215 -16.85 18.87 -6.22
CA LYS A 215 -17.22 17.61 -5.56
C LYS A 215 -16.01 16.89 -5.00
N VAL A 216 -14.89 16.90 -5.70
CA VAL A 216 -13.64 16.28 -5.22
C VAL A 216 -13.13 16.99 -3.98
N LYS A 217 -13.22 18.30 -3.91
CA LYS A 217 -12.81 19.10 -2.75
C LYS A 217 -13.49 18.65 -1.45
N GLU A 218 -14.73 18.15 -1.51
CA GLU A 218 -15.44 17.62 -0.34
C GLU A 218 -14.72 16.39 0.27
N PHE A 219 -13.90 15.68 -0.51
CA PHE A 219 -13.12 14.53 -0.04
C PHE A 219 -11.86 14.92 0.74
N PHE A 220 -11.42 16.17 0.67
CA PHE A 220 -10.16 16.66 1.21
C PHE A 220 -10.38 17.75 2.28
N PRO A 221 -10.74 17.37 3.52
CA PRO A 221 -11.19 18.34 4.53
C PRO A 221 -10.08 19.22 5.11
N GLY A 222 -8.81 18.82 5.00
CA GLY A 222 -7.69 19.51 5.66
C GLY A 222 -6.60 20.01 4.73
N ASP A 223 -6.32 19.28 3.67
CA ASP A 223 -5.28 19.60 2.70
C ASP A 223 -5.60 18.93 1.35
N HIS A 224 -4.74 19.12 0.37
CA HIS A 224 -4.94 18.55 -0.99
C HIS A 224 -4.48 17.08 -1.13
N THR A 225 -4.08 16.40 -0.06
CA THR A 225 -3.46 15.07 -0.12
C THR A 225 -4.25 13.99 0.62
N HIS A 226 -4.81 14.34 1.78
CA HIS A 226 -5.44 13.39 2.69
C HIS A 226 -6.95 13.41 2.56
N THR A 227 -7.53 12.26 2.31
CA THR A 227 -8.98 12.13 2.11
C THR A 227 -9.74 11.87 3.41
N ASN A 228 -11.01 12.27 3.44
CA ASN A 228 -11.97 11.79 4.42
C ASN A 228 -12.45 10.36 4.08
N GLU A 229 -13.41 9.84 4.83
CA GLU A 229 -13.95 8.49 4.63
C GLU A 229 -14.50 8.29 3.22
N ALA A 230 -15.30 9.23 2.71
CA ALA A 230 -15.92 9.11 1.39
C ALA A 230 -14.87 9.03 0.26
N GLY A 231 -13.85 9.89 0.30
CA GLY A 231 -12.74 9.85 -0.65
C GLY A 231 -11.90 8.59 -0.53
N ALA A 232 -11.63 8.13 0.69
CA ALA A 232 -10.87 6.91 0.91
C ALA A 232 -11.63 5.65 0.43
N ARG A 233 -12.95 5.60 0.58
CA ARG A 233 -13.80 4.52 0.04
C ARG A 233 -13.85 4.51 -1.47
N LEU A 234 -13.98 5.69 -2.11
CA LEU A 234 -13.88 5.83 -3.56
C LEU A 234 -12.53 5.28 -4.05
N ASN A 235 -11.44 5.67 -3.41
CA ASN A 235 -10.11 5.19 -3.76
C ASN A 235 -9.94 3.68 -3.55
N ALA A 236 -10.51 3.10 -2.49
CA ALA A 236 -10.51 1.65 -2.27
C ALA A 236 -11.28 0.90 -3.38
N GLY A 237 -12.41 1.44 -3.79
CA GLY A 237 -13.17 0.92 -4.94
C GLY A 237 -12.35 0.94 -6.24
N ALA A 238 -11.59 2.02 -6.48
CA ALA A 238 -10.69 2.12 -7.62
C ALA A 238 -9.56 1.07 -7.59
N VAL A 239 -8.99 0.79 -6.40
CA VAL A 239 -8.01 -0.30 -6.23
C VAL A 239 -8.60 -1.63 -6.66
N VAL A 240 -9.82 -1.94 -6.21
CA VAL A 240 -10.51 -3.20 -6.57
C VAL A 240 -10.84 -3.24 -8.05
N ALA A 241 -11.30 -2.14 -8.63
CA ALA A 241 -11.55 -2.03 -10.07
C ALA A 241 -10.27 -2.30 -10.88
N GLY A 242 -9.14 -1.76 -10.43
CA GLY A 242 -7.82 -2.04 -10.99
C GLY A 242 -7.44 -3.51 -10.86
N MET A 243 -7.58 -4.10 -9.68
CA MET A 243 -7.30 -5.54 -9.46
C MET A 243 -8.10 -6.43 -10.41
N ARG A 244 -9.37 -6.11 -10.68
CA ARG A 244 -10.23 -6.88 -11.59
C ARG A 244 -9.71 -6.87 -13.02
N LYS A 245 -9.06 -5.78 -13.46
CA LYS A 245 -8.50 -5.62 -14.81
C LYS A 245 -7.14 -6.31 -14.99
N VAL A 246 -6.36 -6.50 -13.92
CA VAL A 246 -5.02 -7.10 -14.01
C VAL A 246 -5.13 -8.58 -14.34
N GLU A 247 -4.63 -9.00 -15.49
CA GLU A 247 -4.60 -10.38 -15.92
C GLU A 247 -3.68 -11.23 -15.04
N GLY A 248 -4.03 -12.49 -14.81
CA GLY A 248 -3.22 -13.44 -14.05
C GLY A 248 -3.15 -13.19 -12.54
N LEU A 249 -3.70 -12.08 -12.02
CA LEU A 249 -3.69 -11.79 -10.59
C LEU A 249 -4.62 -12.72 -9.82
N GLY A 250 -4.03 -13.75 -9.18
CA GLY A 250 -4.77 -14.76 -8.42
C GLY A 250 -5.56 -14.22 -7.22
N LEU A 251 -5.28 -13.01 -6.78
CA LEU A 251 -6.00 -12.34 -5.69
C LEU A 251 -7.48 -12.12 -5.99
N LYS A 252 -7.87 -11.99 -7.28
CA LYS A 252 -9.25 -11.77 -7.72
C LYS A 252 -10.25 -12.83 -7.23
N LYS A 253 -9.81 -14.06 -7.04
CA LYS A 253 -10.68 -15.17 -6.58
C LYS A 253 -11.19 -15.01 -5.15
N TYR A 254 -10.65 -14.06 -4.40
CA TYR A 254 -11.05 -13.73 -3.04
C TYR A 254 -11.94 -12.50 -2.94
N LEU A 255 -12.15 -11.78 -4.05
CA LEU A 255 -13.07 -10.63 -4.06
C LEU A 255 -14.51 -11.11 -3.89
N GLN A 256 -15.26 -10.37 -3.10
CA GLN A 256 -16.71 -10.56 -3.01
C GLN A 256 -17.39 -10.21 -4.34
N PRO A 257 -18.48 -10.86 -4.70
CA PRO A 257 -19.21 -10.57 -5.96
C PRO A 257 -19.70 -9.12 -6.02
N HIS A 258 -20.23 -8.61 -4.94
CA HIS A 258 -20.64 -7.22 -4.72
C HIS A 258 -20.41 -6.89 -3.25
N PRO A 259 -19.68 -5.82 -2.91
CA PRO A 259 -19.63 -5.30 -1.55
C PRO A 259 -20.89 -4.47 -1.24
#